data_9ebfd37368e4ccf87cf3804cfd57263a
#
_entry.id   9ebfd37368e4ccf87cf3804cfd57263a
#
_cell.length_a   1.000
_cell.length_b   1.000
_cell.length_c   1.000
_cell.angle_alpha   90.00
_cell.angle_beta   90.00
_cell.angle_gamma   90.00
#
_symmetry.space_group_name_H-M   'P 1'
#
loop_
_entity.id
_entity.type
_entity.pdbx_description
1 polymer ?
#
loop_
_entity_poly.entity_id
_entity_poly.type
_entity_poly.pdbx_seq_one_letter_code
_entity_poly.pdbx_strand_id
1 'polypeptide(L)'
;MTGPVALPEPFRAAVEGLRAALTAHGRLGLELEEVPAPKRLAPYAVAVSAEVGRGDDQVASGRFVVLHDPAGQDGWRGDTRVVAFVSADVEAEMAADPALAQVGWSWLTDALQDRGAGYTAAGGTVTRTVSCRFGQIEDADLPGSEVSEVEVRASWTPLAHADGALDLGVHLLAWCDLLCATAGLPPPGVLALRR
;
A
#
# COMPACT_ATOMS: atom_id res chain seq x y z
N MET A 1 22.32 21.17 11.94
CA MET A 1 20.86 21.15 11.75
C MET A 1 20.61 21.38 10.25
N THR A 2 20.45 20.32 9.48
CA THR A 2 20.13 20.41 8.04
C THR A 2 18.61 20.63 7.97
N GLY A 3 18.19 21.83 7.52
CA GLY A 3 16.77 22.13 7.29
C GLY A 3 16.15 21.19 6.26
N PRO A 4 14.82 21.15 6.12
CA PRO A 4 14.16 20.29 5.13
C PRO A 4 14.68 20.65 3.74
N VAL A 5 15.18 19.65 3.03
CA VAL A 5 15.64 19.83 1.63
C VAL A 5 14.40 20.12 0.78
N ALA A 6 14.42 21.26 0.06
CA ALA A 6 13.33 21.63 -0.81
C ALA A 6 13.17 20.58 -1.93
N LEU A 7 11.94 20.11 -2.16
CA LEU A 7 11.63 19.17 -3.23
C LEU A 7 11.80 19.86 -4.60
N PRO A 8 12.43 19.21 -5.59
CA PRO A 8 12.55 19.77 -6.94
C PRO A 8 11.21 19.71 -7.68
N GLU A 9 11.02 20.62 -8.64
CA GLU A 9 9.97 20.51 -9.62
C GLU A 9 10.39 19.50 -10.72
N PRO A 10 9.48 18.67 -11.26
CA PRO A 10 8.03 18.61 -11.01
C PRO A 10 7.61 17.72 -9.82
N PHE A 11 8.55 17.10 -9.11
CA PHE A 11 8.26 16.17 -8.01
C PHE A 11 7.48 16.85 -6.86
N ARG A 12 7.74 18.12 -6.59
CA ARG A 12 7.00 18.88 -5.57
C ARG A 12 5.51 18.95 -5.89
N ALA A 13 5.16 19.26 -7.14
CA ALA A 13 3.75 19.31 -7.58
C ALA A 13 3.07 17.94 -7.47
N ALA A 14 3.76 16.87 -7.82
CA ALA A 14 3.26 15.49 -7.67
C ALA A 14 3.00 15.12 -6.20
N VAL A 15 3.88 15.54 -5.28
CA VAL A 15 3.70 15.33 -3.83
C VAL A 15 2.54 16.16 -3.27
N GLU A 16 2.30 17.36 -3.78
CA GLU A 16 1.12 18.16 -3.41
C GLU A 16 -0.17 17.46 -3.85
N GLY A 17 -0.21 16.86 -5.05
CA GLY A 17 -1.31 16.02 -5.51
C GLY A 17 -1.55 14.79 -4.62
N LEU A 18 -0.48 14.11 -4.21
CA LEU A 18 -0.55 13.01 -3.26
C LEU A 18 -1.16 13.44 -1.92
N ARG A 19 -0.74 14.58 -1.36
CA ARG A 19 -1.27 15.12 -0.11
C ARG A 19 -2.74 15.52 -0.22
N ALA A 20 -3.15 16.06 -1.37
CA ALA A 20 -4.55 16.34 -1.64
C ALA A 20 -5.39 15.06 -1.65
N ALA A 21 -4.92 13.99 -2.31
CA ALA A 21 -5.57 12.68 -2.31
C ALA A 21 -5.63 12.06 -0.91
N LEU A 22 -4.56 12.18 -0.12
CA LEU A 22 -4.51 11.73 1.27
C LEU A 22 -5.59 12.38 2.13
N THR A 23 -5.86 13.68 1.93
CA THR A 23 -6.90 14.40 2.68
C THR A 23 -8.31 14.09 2.18
N ALA A 24 -8.46 13.82 0.88
CA ALA A 24 -9.76 13.69 0.22
C ALA A 24 -10.28 12.26 0.08
N HIS A 25 -9.52 11.22 0.53
CA HIS A 25 -9.84 9.81 0.22
C HIS A 25 -11.24 9.35 0.70
N GLY A 26 -11.78 9.94 1.77
CA GLY A 26 -13.18 9.76 2.24
C GLY A 26 -13.61 8.32 2.55
N ARG A 27 -12.68 7.37 2.68
CA ARG A 27 -12.98 5.95 2.87
C ARG A 27 -13.14 5.63 4.35
N LEU A 28 -14.31 5.14 4.74
CA LEU A 28 -14.60 4.76 6.13
C LEU A 28 -13.75 3.54 6.53
N GLY A 29 -13.21 3.57 7.75
CA GLY A 29 -12.39 2.51 8.31
C GLY A 29 -10.95 2.47 7.79
N LEU A 30 -10.54 3.44 6.98
CA LEU A 30 -9.17 3.62 6.52
C LEU A 30 -8.60 4.92 7.10
N GLU A 31 -7.53 4.82 7.86
CA GLU A 31 -6.78 5.95 8.42
C GLU A 31 -5.47 6.09 7.65
N LEU A 32 -5.16 7.31 7.20
CA LEU A 32 -3.93 7.63 6.45
C LEU A 32 -3.14 8.71 7.17
N GLU A 33 -1.84 8.53 7.28
CA GLU A 33 -0.93 9.50 7.88
C GLU A 33 0.36 9.64 7.05
N GLU A 34 0.79 10.89 6.78
CA GLU A 34 2.13 11.13 6.24
C GLU A 34 3.16 10.92 7.37
N VAL A 35 4.12 10.04 7.15
CA VAL A 35 5.10 9.62 8.16
C VAL A 35 6.53 9.91 7.68
N PRO A 36 7.52 9.92 8.59
CA PRO A 36 8.92 10.10 8.20
C PRO A 36 9.35 9.12 7.12
N ALA A 37 9.82 9.66 5.99
CA ALA A 37 10.31 8.86 4.87
C ALA A 37 11.70 8.27 5.14
N PRO A 38 12.07 7.15 4.48
CA PRO A 38 13.39 6.56 4.59
C PRO A 38 14.47 7.50 4.03
N LYS A 39 15.55 7.73 4.80
CA LYS A 39 16.56 8.77 4.50
C LYS A 39 17.69 8.34 3.55
N ARG A 40 17.78 7.06 3.15
CA ARG A 40 18.95 6.53 2.46
C ARG A 40 18.64 5.79 1.15
N LEU A 41 17.39 5.82 0.70
CA LEU A 41 16.96 5.09 -0.50
C LEU A 41 16.99 5.96 -1.76
N ALA A 42 16.78 7.25 -1.61
CA ALA A 42 16.84 8.23 -2.70
C ALA A 42 17.11 9.64 -2.12
N PRO A 43 17.53 10.60 -2.95
CA PRO A 43 17.71 12.00 -2.54
C PRO A 43 16.43 12.64 -1.98
N TYR A 44 15.27 12.27 -2.53
CA TYR A 44 13.96 12.74 -2.08
C TYR A 44 13.03 11.56 -1.86
N ALA A 45 12.24 11.64 -0.80
CA ALA A 45 11.26 10.60 -0.48
C ALA A 45 10.09 11.17 0.32
N VAL A 46 8.91 10.59 0.11
CA VAL A 46 7.70 10.83 0.90
C VAL A 46 7.13 9.47 1.30
N ALA A 47 6.56 9.37 2.50
CA ALA A 47 5.97 8.13 2.98
C ALA A 47 4.63 8.37 3.65
N VAL A 48 3.69 7.47 3.40
CA VAL A 48 2.37 7.40 4.01
C VAL A 48 2.22 6.05 4.69
N SER A 49 1.71 6.02 5.91
CA SER A 49 1.19 4.83 6.55
C SER A 49 -0.32 4.78 6.44
N ALA A 50 -0.87 3.57 6.49
CA ALA A 50 -2.29 3.35 6.54
C ALA A 50 -2.64 2.22 7.51
N GLU A 51 -3.78 2.36 8.16
CA GLU A 51 -4.38 1.34 9.00
C GLU A 51 -5.85 1.15 8.62
N VAL A 52 -6.29 -0.11 8.62
CA VAL A 52 -7.69 -0.47 8.42
C VAL A 52 -8.21 -1.08 9.71
N GLY A 53 -9.24 -0.43 10.28
CA GLY A 53 -9.92 -0.89 11.49
C GLY A 53 -11.26 -1.56 11.17
N ARG A 54 -11.61 -2.57 11.98
CA ARG A 54 -12.94 -3.19 12.01
C ARG A 54 -13.41 -3.26 13.46
N GLY A 55 -14.23 -2.28 13.88
CA GLY A 55 -14.54 -2.08 15.29
C GLY A 55 -13.30 -1.57 16.04
N ASP A 56 -12.94 -2.26 17.13
CA ASP A 56 -11.77 -1.92 17.94
C ASP A 56 -10.48 -2.63 17.46
N ASP A 57 -10.57 -3.50 16.44
CA ASP A 57 -9.45 -4.29 15.94
C ASP A 57 -8.84 -3.64 14.68
N GLN A 58 -7.51 -3.58 14.62
CA GLN A 58 -6.76 -3.31 13.40
C GLN A 58 -6.63 -4.60 12.62
N VAL A 59 -7.22 -4.64 11.41
CA VAL A 59 -7.24 -5.85 10.57
C VAL A 59 -6.25 -5.80 9.41
N ALA A 60 -5.76 -4.63 9.08
CA ALA A 60 -4.71 -4.48 8.06
C ALA A 60 -3.90 -3.20 8.29
N SER A 61 -2.68 -3.21 7.79
CA SER A 61 -1.80 -2.05 7.77
C SER A 61 -1.01 -1.98 6.48
N GLY A 62 -0.48 -0.80 6.18
CA GLY A 62 0.32 -0.63 5.00
C GLY A 62 1.26 0.56 5.05
N ARG A 63 2.20 0.56 4.10
CA ARG A 63 3.12 1.67 3.89
C ARG A 63 3.29 1.93 2.40
N PHE A 64 3.15 3.18 2.03
CA PHE A 64 3.34 3.68 0.68
C PHE A 64 4.51 4.66 0.69
N VAL A 65 5.52 4.41 -0.10
CA VAL A 65 6.73 5.23 -0.17
C VAL A 65 6.96 5.65 -1.61
N VAL A 66 7.13 6.93 -1.83
CA VAL A 66 7.59 7.48 -3.12
C VAL A 66 9.02 7.90 -2.97
N LEU A 67 9.88 7.38 -3.83
CA LEU A 67 11.29 7.69 -3.93
C LEU A 67 11.53 8.48 -5.22
N HIS A 68 12.34 9.54 -5.17
CA HIS A 68 12.69 10.32 -6.34
C HIS A 68 14.18 10.61 -6.36
N ASP A 69 14.80 10.28 -7.48
CA ASP A 69 16.19 10.57 -7.79
C ASP A 69 16.25 11.21 -9.19
N PRO A 70 16.51 12.54 -9.29
CA PRO A 70 16.56 13.23 -10.58
C PRO A 70 17.58 12.67 -11.57
N ALA A 71 18.59 11.95 -11.07
CA ALA A 71 19.57 11.27 -11.94
C ALA A 71 19.03 9.95 -12.50
N GLY A 72 17.91 9.45 -11.99
CA GLY A 72 17.37 8.14 -12.27
C GLY A 72 18.20 7.02 -11.62
N GLN A 73 17.61 5.83 -11.59
CA GLN A 73 18.30 4.61 -11.16
C GLN A 73 18.00 3.48 -12.16
N ASP A 74 19.02 2.73 -12.57
CA ASP A 74 18.91 1.71 -13.64
C ASP A 74 17.74 0.73 -13.43
N GLY A 75 17.53 0.25 -12.21
CA GLY A 75 16.46 -0.68 -11.89
C GLY A 75 15.06 -0.07 -11.89
N TRP A 76 14.93 1.27 -11.90
CA TRP A 76 13.64 1.94 -11.84
C TRP A 76 13.03 2.16 -13.23
N ARG A 77 13.83 2.29 -14.26
CA ARG A 77 13.40 2.75 -15.61
C ARG A 77 12.74 4.14 -15.57
N GLY A 78 13.22 5.02 -14.69
CA GLY A 78 12.74 6.38 -14.47
C GLY A 78 13.43 7.02 -13.28
N ASP A 79 13.00 8.20 -12.93
CA ASP A 79 13.50 9.00 -11.80
C ASP A 79 12.67 8.88 -10.52
N THR A 80 11.50 8.26 -10.61
CA THR A 80 10.56 8.12 -9.50
C THR A 80 10.15 6.66 -9.33
N ARG A 81 10.14 6.15 -8.10
CA ARG A 81 9.75 4.79 -7.76
C ARG A 81 8.75 4.78 -6.62
N VAL A 82 7.67 4.07 -6.79
CA VAL A 82 6.74 3.72 -5.71
C VAL A 82 7.14 2.39 -5.12
N VAL A 83 7.16 2.32 -3.79
CA VAL A 83 7.33 1.09 -3.01
C VAL A 83 6.13 0.97 -2.07
N ALA A 84 5.42 -0.13 -2.18
CA ALA A 84 4.20 -0.41 -1.43
C ALA A 84 4.35 -1.67 -0.59
N PHE A 85 3.84 -1.58 0.61
CA PHE A 85 3.70 -2.68 1.55
C PHE A 85 2.26 -2.71 2.04
N VAL A 86 1.68 -3.90 2.14
CA VAL A 86 0.38 -4.18 2.74
C VAL A 86 0.49 -5.48 3.52
N SER A 87 -0.07 -5.52 4.71
CA SER A 87 -0.24 -6.71 5.52
C SER A 87 -1.67 -6.73 6.08
N ALA A 88 -2.31 -7.88 6.04
CA ALA A 88 -3.65 -8.07 6.59
C ALA A 88 -3.84 -9.47 7.16
N ASP A 89 -4.63 -9.55 8.24
CA ASP A 89 -5.14 -10.80 8.73
C ASP A 89 -6.17 -11.37 7.77
N VAL A 90 -6.10 -12.67 7.51
CA VAL A 90 -7.02 -13.37 6.60
C VAL A 90 -7.58 -14.62 7.26
N GLU A 91 -8.78 -15.03 6.84
CA GLU A 91 -9.39 -16.27 7.28
C GLU A 91 -8.51 -17.48 6.90
N ALA A 92 -8.51 -18.52 7.75
CA ALA A 92 -7.68 -19.71 7.54
C ALA A 92 -7.96 -20.40 6.18
N GLU A 93 -9.22 -20.45 5.76
CA GLU A 93 -9.63 -20.97 4.47
C GLU A 93 -9.04 -20.18 3.30
N MET A 94 -8.98 -18.85 3.42
CA MET A 94 -8.35 -17.99 2.41
C MET A 94 -6.83 -18.20 2.38
N ALA A 95 -6.20 -18.29 3.55
CA ALA A 95 -4.76 -18.56 3.67
C ALA A 95 -4.37 -19.91 3.08
N ALA A 96 -5.26 -20.92 3.15
CA ALA A 96 -5.04 -22.24 2.59
C ALA A 96 -5.20 -22.28 1.07
N ASP A 97 -5.84 -21.30 0.44
CA ASP A 97 -6.06 -21.28 -1.02
C ASP A 97 -4.73 -21.09 -1.77
N PRO A 98 -4.33 -22.03 -2.64
CA PRO A 98 -3.13 -21.88 -3.45
C PRO A 98 -3.16 -20.68 -4.40
N ALA A 99 -4.35 -20.20 -4.78
CA ALA A 99 -4.53 -19.07 -5.69
C ALA A 99 -4.32 -17.72 -4.98
N LEU A 100 -4.31 -17.65 -3.64
CA LEU A 100 -4.24 -16.39 -2.90
C LEU A 100 -3.07 -15.50 -3.33
N ALA A 101 -1.91 -16.07 -3.60
CA ALA A 101 -0.75 -15.28 -4.03
C ALA A 101 -0.98 -14.61 -5.39
N GLN A 102 -1.60 -15.31 -6.33
CA GLN A 102 -1.92 -14.74 -7.65
C GLN A 102 -3.05 -13.71 -7.55
N VAL A 103 -4.07 -14.00 -6.76
CA VAL A 103 -5.20 -13.10 -6.48
C VAL A 103 -4.70 -11.82 -5.77
N GLY A 104 -3.84 -11.95 -4.76
CA GLY A 104 -3.24 -10.80 -4.07
C GLY A 104 -2.43 -9.90 -4.99
N TRP A 105 -1.73 -10.47 -5.98
CA TRP A 105 -1.06 -9.68 -7.00
C TRP A 105 -2.05 -9.00 -7.95
N SER A 106 -3.14 -9.67 -8.34
CA SER A 106 -4.18 -9.07 -9.20
C SER A 106 -4.88 -7.90 -8.52
N TRP A 107 -5.11 -7.94 -7.21
CA TRP A 107 -5.68 -6.79 -6.48
C TRP A 107 -4.89 -5.49 -6.69
N LEU A 108 -3.55 -5.58 -6.73
CA LEU A 108 -2.71 -4.42 -7.02
C LEU A 108 -2.87 -3.96 -8.47
N THR A 109 -2.74 -4.88 -9.43
CA THR A 109 -2.77 -4.52 -10.85
C THR A 109 -4.12 -4.00 -11.29
N ASP A 110 -5.20 -4.58 -10.77
CA ASP A 110 -6.57 -4.16 -11.04
C ASP A 110 -6.83 -2.78 -10.41
N ALA A 111 -6.41 -2.54 -9.17
CA ALA A 111 -6.54 -1.24 -8.52
C ALA A 111 -5.78 -0.12 -9.28
N LEU A 112 -4.56 -0.41 -9.76
CA LEU A 112 -3.81 0.54 -10.59
C LEU A 112 -4.54 0.83 -11.92
N GLN A 113 -5.07 -0.19 -12.56
CA GLN A 113 -5.83 -0.07 -13.80
C GLN A 113 -7.12 0.72 -13.61
N ASP A 114 -7.91 0.39 -12.59
CA ASP A 114 -9.22 1.02 -12.30
C ASP A 114 -9.07 2.50 -11.96
N ARG A 115 -7.96 2.87 -11.33
CA ARG A 115 -7.62 4.27 -11.04
C ARG A 115 -6.98 5.01 -12.23
N GLY A 116 -6.67 4.33 -13.33
CA GLY A 116 -5.92 4.92 -14.44
C GLY A 116 -4.48 5.28 -14.08
N ALA A 117 -3.92 4.67 -13.05
CA ALA A 117 -2.56 4.89 -12.59
C ALA A 117 -1.56 4.21 -13.53
N GLY A 118 -1.11 4.92 -14.56
CA GLY A 118 -0.14 4.42 -15.52
C GLY A 118 1.18 4.05 -14.87
N TYR A 119 1.71 2.85 -15.15
CA TYR A 119 2.96 2.39 -14.54
C TYR A 119 3.78 1.50 -15.47
N THR A 120 5.07 1.34 -15.12
CA THR A 120 6.00 0.39 -15.74
C THR A 120 6.87 -0.26 -14.68
N ALA A 121 7.63 -1.28 -15.09
CA ALA A 121 8.61 -1.98 -14.25
C ALA A 121 8.05 -2.45 -12.90
N ALA A 122 6.77 -2.87 -12.87
CA ALA A 122 6.18 -3.42 -11.66
C ALA A 122 6.78 -4.79 -11.30
N GLY A 123 6.98 -5.01 -10.01
CA GLY A 123 7.43 -6.28 -9.47
C GLY A 123 7.21 -6.34 -7.97
N GLY A 124 7.11 -7.56 -7.43
CA GLY A 124 6.85 -7.73 -6.01
C GLY A 124 6.73 -9.19 -5.57
N THR A 125 6.32 -9.37 -4.34
CA THR A 125 6.06 -10.67 -3.70
C THR A 125 4.74 -10.63 -2.97
N VAL A 126 4.05 -11.77 -2.97
CA VAL A 126 2.91 -12.04 -2.09
C VAL A 126 3.31 -13.19 -1.17
N THR A 127 3.30 -12.95 0.12
CA THR A 127 3.68 -13.91 1.15
C THR A 127 2.45 -14.29 1.95
N ARG A 128 2.29 -15.57 2.23
CA ARG A 128 1.27 -16.10 3.14
C ARG A 128 1.98 -16.66 4.35
N THR A 129 1.52 -16.29 5.53
CA THR A 129 2.07 -16.78 6.78
C THR A 129 0.96 -17.38 7.62
N VAL A 130 1.22 -18.56 8.17
CA VAL A 130 0.37 -19.19 9.19
C VAL A 130 1.23 -19.35 10.43
N SER A 131 0.78 -18.79 11.54
CA SER A 131 1.48 -18.79 12.82
C SER A 131 0.66 -19.49 13.88
N CYS A 132 1.26 -20.46 14.55
CA CYS A 132 0.69 -21.14 15.73
C CYS A 132 1.40 -20.64 16.98
N ARG A 133 0.64 -20.30 18.01
CA ARG A 133 1.20 -19.86 19.30
C ARG A 133 1.19 -21.01 20.29
N PHE A 134 2.25 -21.12 21.08
CA PHE A 134 2.40 -22.18 22.09
C PHE A 134 2.91 -21.64 23.42
N GLY A 135 2.55 -22.31 24.51
CA GLY A 135 3.03 -22.01 25.85
C GLY A 135 2.50 -20.69 26.39
N GLN A 136 3.37 -19.85 26.96
CA GLN A 136 2.97 -18.60 27.63
C GLN A 136 2.42 -17.50 26.72
N ILE A 137 2.57 -17.65 25.39
CA ILE A 137 2.03 -16.71 24.40
C ILE A 137 0.81 -17.29 23.67
N GLU A 138 0.34 -18.47 24.07
CA GLU A 138 -0.87 -19.07 23.58
C GLU A 138 -2.09 -18.30 24.12
N ASP A 139 -3.10 -18.10 23.27
CA ASP A 139 -4.35 -17.48 23.70
C ASP A 139 -5.08 -18.47 24.63
N ALA A 140 -5.35 -18.05 25.86
CA ALA A 140 -6.00 -18.89 26.86
C ALA A 140 -7.45 -19.24 26.47
N ASP A 141 -8.12 -18.37 25.69
CA ASP A 141 -9.49 -18.57 25.23
C ASP A 141 -9.59 -19.41 23.96
N LEU A 142 -8.48 -19.51 23.20
CA LEU A 142 -8.39 -20.25 21.93
C LEU A 142 -7.06 -21.04 21.81
N PRO A 143 -6.87 -22.08 22.63
CA PRO A 143 -5.65 -22.89 22.55
C PRO A 143 -5.44 -23.51 21.16
N GLY A 144 -4.22 -23.37 20.62
CA GLY A 144 -3.89 -23.87 19.29
C GLY A 144 -4.46 -23.03 18.14
N SER A 145 -4.95 -21.82 18.41
CA SER A 145 -5.41 -20.94 17.35
C SER A 145 -4.30 -20.56 16.36
N GLU A 146 -4.62 -20.67 15.09
CA GLU A 146 -3.76 -20.22 14.01
C GLU A 146 -4.10 -18.77 13.65
N VAL A 147 -3.07 -17.94 13.49
CA VAL A 147 -3.19 -16.60 12.90
C VAL A 147 -2.65 -16.68 11.49
N SER A 148 -3.47 -16.32 10.54
CA SER A 148 -3.11 -16.31 9.12
C SER A 148 -3.01 -14.87 8.63
N GLU A 149 -1.94 -14.58 7.89
CA GLU A 149 -1.62 -13.26 7.38
C GLU A 149 -1.23 -13.34 5.90
N VAL A 150 -1.65 -12.35 5.12
CA VAL A 150 -1.14 -12.12 3.78
C VAL A 150 -0.38 -10.81 3.73
N GLU A 151 0.79 -10.85 3.10
CA GLU A 151 1.64 -9.68 2.90
C GLU A 151 1.89 -9.47 1.41
N VAL A 152 1.70 -8.24 0.91
CA VAL A 152 2.04 -7.82 -0.44
C VAL A 152 3.14 -6.77 -0.38
N ARG A 153 4.29 -7.08 -0.97
CA ARG A 153 5.37 -6.12 -1.20
C ARG A 153 5.49 -5.88 -2.69
N ALA A 154 5.35 -4.64 -3.11
CA ALA A 154 5.39 -4.29 -4.51
C ALA A 154 6.18 -3.01 -4.73
N SER A 155 6.68 -2.84 -5.93
CA SER A 155 7.22 -1.57 -6.37
C SER A 155 7.01 -1.38 -7.86
N TRP A 156 6.81 -0.15 -8.30
CA TRP A 156 6.61 0.20 -9.71
C TRP A 156 7.09 1.62 -9.98
N THR A 157 7.31 1.93 -11.25
CA THR A 157 7.62 3.28 -11.72
C THR A 157 6.36 3.90 -12.27
N PRO A 158 5.84 4.99 -11.66
CA PRO A 158 4.70 5.70 -12.18
C PRO A 158 5.05 6.39 -13.51
N LEU A 159 4.11 6.40 -14.44
CA LEU A 159 4.26 7.08 -15.73
C LEU A 159 3.64 8.47 -15.66
N ALA A 160 4.36 9.45 -16.18
CA ALA A 160 3.84 10.79 -16.34
C ALA A 160 2.78 10.84 -17.45
N HIS A 161 1.84 11.77 -17.34
CA HIS A 161 0.88 12.10 -18.40
C HIS A 161 1.60 12.72 -19.63
N ALA A 162 0.85 12.91 -20.72
CA ALA A 162 1.40 13.47 -21.96
C ALA A 162 1.95 14.91 -21.82
N ASP A 163 1.49 15.64 -20.82
CA ASP A 163 1.96 16.99 -20.45
C ASP A 163 3.18 16.96 -19.51
N GLY A 164 3.67 15.77 -19.15
CA GLY A 164 4.78 15.57 -18.23
C GLY A 164 4.41 15.59 -16.75
N ALA A 165 3.15 15.81 -16.41
CA ALA A 165 2.69 15.79 -15.02
C ALA A 165 2.67 14.36 -14.47
N LEU A 166 3.12 14.20 -13.23
CA LEU A 166 3.08 12.94 -12.50
C LEU A 166 1.99 12.98 -11.44
N ASP A 167 0.97 12.14 -11.59
CA ASP A 167 -0.14 12.05 -10.64
C ASP A 167 0.12 10.95 -9.60
N LEU A 168 0.80 11.30 -8.52
CA LEU A 168 1.02 10.38 -7.40
C LEU A 168 -0.23 10.13 -6.56
N GLY A 169 -1.24 10.98 -6.67
CA GLY A 169 -2.52 10.83 -5.97
C GLY A 169 -3.28 9.58 -6.41
N VAL A 170 -3.36 9.31 -7.72
CA VAL A 170 -4.04 8.10 -8.23
C VAL A 170 -3.31 6.83 -7.82
N HIS A 171 -1.97 6.85 -7.71
CA HIS A 171 -1.18 5.71 -7.22
C HIS A 171 -1.39 5.46 -5.72
N LEU A 172 -1.51 6.53 -4.91
CA LEU A 172 -1.88 6.42 -3.50
C LEU A 172 -3.26 5.79 -3.34
N LEU A 173 -4.26 6.27 -4.10
CA LEU A 173 -5.62 5.75 -4.05
C LEU A 173 -5.70 4.28 -4.51
N ALA A 174 -4.93 3.88 -5.52
CA ALA A 174 -4.83 2.47 -5.94
C ALA A 174 -4.24 1.59 -4.83
N TRP A 175 -3.22 2.06 -4.13
CA TRP A 175 -2.68 1.36 -2.97
C TRP A 175 -3.68 1.28 -1.81
N CYS A 176 -4.49 2.31 -1.57
CA CYS A 176 -5.59 2.26 -0.60
C CYS A 176 -6.63 1.20 -0.98
N ASP A 177 -6.94 1.06 -2.27
CA ASP A 177 -7.87 0.02 -2.75
C ASP A 177 -7.29 -1.37 -2.57
N LEU A 178 -5.99 -1.58 -2.85
CA LEU A 178 -5.28 -2.82 -2.53
C LEU A 178 -5.39 -3.16 -1.04
N LEU A 179 -5.06 -2.20 -0.16
CA LEU A 179 -5.11 -2.41 1.29
C LEU A 179 -6.50 -2.81 1.75
N CYS A 180 -7.53 -2.12 1.26
CA CYS A 180 -8.91 -2.44 1.60
C CYS A 180 -9.37 -3.79 1.03
N ALA A 181 -8.96 -4.15 -0.19
CA ALA A 181 -9.26 -5.47 -0.77
C ALA A 181 -8.61 -6.58 0.05
N THR A 182 -7.36 -6.40 0.46
CA THR A 182 -6.64 -7.35 1.33
C THR A 182 -7.31 -7.51 2.70
N ALA A 183 -7.86 -6.41 3.26
CA ALA A 183 -8.63 -6.42 4.51
C ALA A 183 -10.06 -6.97 4.36
N GLY A 184 -10.47 -7.39 3.16
CA GLY A 184 -11.83 -7.88 2.89
C GLY A 184 -12.90 -6.79 2.98
N LEU A 185 -12.52 -5.51 2.82
CA LEU A 185 -13.49 -4.43 2.75
C LEU A 185 -14.12 -4.34 1.35
N PRO A 186 -15.42 -4.03 1.26
CA PRO A 186 -16.08 -3.89 -0.04
C PRO A 186 -15.51 -2.73 -0.85
N PRO A 187 -15.60 -2.77 -2.19
CA PRO A 187 -15.23 -1.65 -3.04
C PRO A 187 -15.96 -0.35 -2.66
N PRO A 188 -15.40 0.82 -3.02
CA PRO A 188 -16.06 2.10 -2.77
C PRO A 188 -17.50 2.14 -3.33
N GLY A 189 -18.46 2.62 -2.54
CA GLY A 189 -19.87 2.72 -2.93
C GLY A 189 -20.70 1.44 -2.78
N VAL A 190 -20.11 0.34 -2.36
CA VAL A 190 -20.83 -0.90 -2.01
C VAL A 190 -21.04 -0.93 -0.50
N LEU A 191 -22.30 -0.94 -0.07
CA LEU A 191 -22.63 -1.13 1.35
C LEU A 191 -22.51 -2.63 1.69
N ALA A 192 -21.72 -2.96 2.69
CA ALA A 192 -21.72 -4.30 3.25
C ALA A 192 -23.10 -4.59 3.86
N LEU A 193 -23.79 -5.61 3.35
CA LEU A 193 -25.00 -6.11 4.00
C LEU A 193 -24.59 -6.70 5.37
N ARG A 194 -24.99 -6.03 6.45
CA ARG A 194 -24.87 -6.63 7.78
C ARG A 194 -25.69 -7.92 7.82
N ARG A 195 -25.01 -9.03 8.02
CA ARG A 195 -25.66 -10.29 8.44
C ARG A 195 -25.98 -10.26 9.92
#